data_3e8ec35e0be4cc7b87c8f5434df739c4
#
_entry.id   3e8ec35e0be4cc7b87c8f5434df739c4
#
_cell.length_a   1.000
_cell.length_b   1.000
_cell.length_c   1.000
_cell.angle_alpha   90.00
_cell.angle_beta   90.00
_cell.angle_gamma   90.00
#
_symmetry.space_group_name_H-M   'P 1'
#
loop_
_entity.id
_entity.type
_entity.pdbx_description
1 polymer ?
#
loop_
_entity_poly.entity_id
_entity_poly.type
_entity_poly.pdbx_seq_one_letter_code
_entity_poly.pdbx_strand_id
1 'polypeptide(L)'
;MTENEKTIEALLTAVQSNTLSVASAMKQLKQYNDIGFAKVDLHRKHRQGFPEVIFGEGKTAQQITDIIQTLLSNKEIILVTRIDADKANHVLNHYPRLEYYEQAKVLTTPIASIPKSTYKAAIICAGTSDLPIAEEAALTAQVMGTEIERVYDVGVSGIHRLFDHIETIRNCKVSIVIAGMEGALSSVISGLVDHPVYAVPTSIGYGANLNGITTLLAMINSCAPGTSVLNIDNGFGGGYNAAMLIHMLEQEQQTEESIW
;
A
#
# COMPACT_ATOMS: atom_id res chain seq x y z
N MET A 1 17.26 -12.85 -19.68
CA MET A 1 17.36 -11.36 -19.65
C MET A 1 16.25 -10.83 -18.78
N THR A 2 16.59 -10.05 -17.77
CA THR A 2 15.61 -9.33 -16.95
C THR A 2 14.91 -8.25 -17.79
N GLU A 3 13.73 -7.81 -17.37
CA GLU A 3 12.98 -6.74 -18.05
C GLU A 3 13.80 -5.43 -18.13
N ASN A 4 14.63 -5.19 -17.12
CA ASN A 4 15.55 -4.06 -17.09
C ASN A 4 16.66 -4.18 -18.16
N GLU A 5 17.23 -5.37 -18.34
CA GLU A 5 18.23 -5.61 -19.43
C GLU A 5 17.63 -5.41 -20.81
N LYS A 6 16.38 -5.87 -21.04
CA LYS A 6 15.66 -5.64 -22.31
C LYS A 6 15.43 -4.15 -22.57
N THR A 7 15.09 -3.38 -21.52
CA THR A 7 14.88 -1.93 -21.62
C THR A 7 16.18 -1.20 -21.94
N ILE A 8 17.29 -1.55 -21.28
CA ILE A 8 18.61 -0.98 -21.55
C ILE A 8 19.06 -1.32 -22.98
N GLU A 9 18.91 -2.56 -23.43
CA GLU A 9 19.25 -3.00 -24.78
C GLU A 9 18.45 -2.24 -25.83
N ALA A 10 17.12 -2.05 -25.61
CA ALA A 10 16.28 -1.27 -26.50
C ALA A 10 16.72 0.20 -26.60
N LEU A 11 17.11 0.82 -25.49
CA LEU A 11 17.64 2.18 -25.47
C LEU A 11 18.97 2.29 -26.20
N LEU A 12 19.89 1.35 -25.98
CA LEU A 12 21.20 1.32 -26.69
C LEU A 12 21.02 1.09 -28.18
N THR A 13 20.11 0.20 -28.58
CA THR A 13 19.76 -0.04 -29.96
C THR A 13 19.16 1.20 -30.63
N ALA A 14 18.29 1.94 -29.94
CA ALA A 14 17.72 3.19 -30.43
C ALA A 14 18.80 4.28 -30.61
N VAL A 15 19.79 4.33 -29.73
CA VAL A 15 20.96 5.23 -29.89
C VAL A 15 21.81 4.81 -31.07
N GLN A 16 22.11 3.53 -31.22
CA GLN A 16 22.87 3.00 -32.32
C GLN A 16 22.22 3.28 -33.68
N SER A 17 20.90 3.15 -33.76
CA SER A 17 20.10 3.44 -34.96
C SER A 17 19.84 4.93 -35.22
N ASN A 18 20.38 5.84 -34.38
CA ASN A 18 20.17 7.29 -34.43
C ASN A 18 18.67 7.72 -34.27
N THR A 19 17.80 6.85 -33.73
CA THR A 19 16.40 7.17 -33.44
C THR A 19 16.23 7.86 -32.08
N LEU A 20 17.25 7.76 -31.22
CA LEU A 20 17.31 8.40 -29.90
C LEU A 20 18.67 9.06 -29.70
N SER A 21 18.68 10.32 -29.22
CA SER A 21 19.95 10.98 -28.90
C SER A 21 20.59 10.38 -27.64
N VAL A 22 21.92 10.41 -27.55
CA VAL A 22 22.67 9.97 -26.35
C VAL A 22 22.16 10.71 -25.09
N ALA A 23 21.92 12.03 -25.18
CA ALA A 23 21.41 12.82 -24.05
C ALA A 23 20.02 12.36 -23.58
N SER A 24 19.14 11.99 -24.51
CA SER A 24 17.81 11.45 -24.20
C SER A 24 17.90 10.04 -23.59
N ALA A 25 18.79 9.18 -24.09
CA ALA A 25 19.03 7.86 -23.51
C ALA A 25 19.59 7.98 -22.08
N MET A 26 20.56 8.84 -21.86
CA MET A 26 21.12 9.13 -20.53
C MET A 26 20.05 9.64 -19.55
N LYS A 27 19.08 10.45 -20.02
CA LYS A 27 17.97 10.89 -19.19
C LYS A 27 17.03 9.74 -18.80
N GLN A 28 16.77 8.80 -19.70
CA GLN A 28 15.92 7.63 -19.45
C GLN A 28 16.62 6.58 -18.58
N LEU A 29 17.94 6.52 -18.60
CA LEU A 29 18.75 5.64 -17.74
C LEU A 29 18.94 6.19 -16.32
N LYS A 30 18.57 7.46 -16.06
CA LYS A 30 18.63 8.00 -14.70
C LYS A 30 17.65 7.29 -13.78
N GLN A 31 18.15 6.80 -12.66
CA GLN A 31 17.36 6.08 -11.66
C GLN A 31 16.46 7.00 -10.83
N TYR A 32 16.74 8.30 -10.81
CA TYR A 32 15.94 9.30 -10.10
C TYR A 32 15.95 10.63 -10.86
N ASN A 33 14.94 11.45 -10.61
CA ASN A 33 14.91 12.85 -11.06
C ASN A 33 15.14 13.79 -9.86
N ASP A 34 16.18 14.62 -9.97
CA ASP A 34 16.47 15.63 -8.94
C ASP A 34 15.72 16.92 -9.26
N ILE A 35 14.79 17.28 -8.40
CA ILE A 35 13.98 18.51 -8.50
C ILE A 35 14.39 19.55 -7.47
N GLY A 36 15.62 19.43 -6.93
CA GLY A 36 16.23 20.35 -5.98
C GLY A 36 15.95 19.97 -4.53
N PHE A 37 14.71 20.02 -4.09
CA PHE A 37 14.31 19.63 -2.74
C PHE A 37 14.03 18.14 -2.56
N ALA A 38 13.88 17.38 -3.66
CA ALA A 38 13.62 15.95 -3.62
C ALA A 38 14.31 15.22 -4.79
N LYS A 39 14.68 13.97 -4.55
CA LYS A 39 15.15 13.03 -5.56
C LYS A 39 14.08 11.97 -5.77
N VAL A 40 13.25 12.16 -6.80
CA VAL A 40 12.12 11.27 -7.10
C VAL A 40 12.64 9.98 -7.72
N ASP A 41 12.39 8.84 -7.08
CA ASP A 41 12.87 7.52 -7.50
C ASP A 41 12.02 6.96 -8.65
N LEU A 42 12.53 7.02 -9.86
CA LEU A 42 11.88 6.51 -11.06
C LEU A 42 12.16 5.01 -11.34
N HIS A 43 13.04 4.41 -10.54
CA HIS A 43 13.43 3.01 -10.69
C HIS A 43 12.83 2.08 -9.62
N ARG A 44 12.01 2.63 -8.71
CA ARG A 44 11.45 1.88 -7.58
C ARG A 44 10.61 0.70 -8.05
N LYS A 45 9.76 0.91 -9.05
CA LYS A 45 8.92 -0.15 -9.63
C LYS A 45 9.76 -1.33 -10.15
N HIS A 46 10.89 -1.09 -10.79
CA HIS A 46 11.78 -2.16 -11.28
C HIS A 46 12.50 -2.92 -10.18
N ARG A 47 12.79 -2.25 -9.04
CA ARG A 47 13.50 -2.89 -7.91
C ARG A 47 12.56 -3.55 -6.91
N GLN A 48 11.39 -2.97 -6.67
CA GLN A 48 10.48 -3.35 -5.59
C GLN A 48 9.11 -3.83 -6.11
N GLY A 49 8.86 -3.79 -7.43
CA GLY A 49 7.58 -4.15 -8.03
C GLY A 49 6.48 -3.08 -7.92
N PHE A 50 6.70 -2.02 -7.13
CA PHE A 50 5.69 -0.98 -6.83
C PHE A 50 6.23 0.42 -7.10
N PRO A 51 5.36 1.38 -7.47
CA PRO A 51 5.75 2.76 -7.76
C PRO A 51 6.26 3.51 -6.52
N GLU A 52 6.88 4.66 -6.74
CA GLU A 52 7.22 5.62 -5.68
C GLU A 52 5.94 6.08 -4.96
N VAL A 53 6.03 6.22 -3.64
CA VAL A 53 4.94 6.68 -2.78
C VAL A 53 5.31 7.99 -2.11
N ILE A 54 4.40 8.95 -2.17
CA ILE A 54 4.59 10.27 -1.58
C ILE A 54 4.03 10.28 -0.16
N PHE A 55 4.88 10.47 0.84
CA PHE A 55 4.45 10.74 2.20
C PHE A 55 4.07 12.23 2.30
N GLY A 56 2.78 12.54 2.40
CA GLY A 56 2.24 13.89 2.32
C GLY A 56 2.38 14.71 3.61
N GLU A 57 2.51 14.03 4.78
CA GLU A 57 2.75 14.69 6.04
C GLU A 57 4.10 15.40 6.04
N GLY A 58 4.13 16.65 6.48
CA GLY A 58 5.37 17.46 6.50
C GLY A 58 5.78 18.07 5.15
N LYS A 59 5.15 17.70 4.02
CA LYS A 59 5.37 18.37 2.72
C LYS A 59 4.37 19.49 2.51
N THR A 60 4.79 20.53 1.78
CA THR A 60 3.87 21.57 1.30
C THR A 60 3.04 21.05 0.12
N ALA A 61 1.89 21.67 -0.14
CA ALA A 61 1.05 21.33 -1.29
C ALA A 61 1.84 21.44 -2.62
N GLN A 62 2.67 22.50 -2.76
CA GLN A 62 3.51 22.70 -3.94
C GLN A 62 4.54 21.59 -4.12
N GLN A 63 5.22 21.16 -3.03
CA GLN A 63 6.17 20.04 -3.08
C GLN A 63 5.52 18.74 -3.55
N ILE A 64 4.31 18.46 -3.07
CA ILE A 64 3.53 17.28 -3.50
C ILE A 64 3.19 17.40 -4.99
N THR A 65 2.72 18.58 -5.43
CA THR A 65 2.38 18.85 -6.84
C THR A 65 3.58 18.63 -7.77
N ASP A 66 4.77 19.12 -7.41
CA ASP A 66 5.98 18.99 -8.23
C ASP A 66 6.48 17.54 -8.32
N ILE A 67 6.37 16.78 -7.22
CA ILE A 67 6.69 15.34 -7.23
C ILE A 67 5.70 14.60 -8.12
N ILE A 68 4.39 14.86 -8.00
CA ILE A 68 3.35 14.27 -8.85
C ILE A 68 3.60 14.56 -10.32
N GLN A 69 3.97 15.79 -10.68
CA GLN A 69 4.31 16.15 -12.05
C GLN A 69 5.43 15.27 -12.59
N THR A 70 6.46 15.02 -11.79
CA THR A 70 7.59 14.17 -12.16
C THR A 70 7.15 12.73 -12.40
N LEU A 71 6.35 12.16 -11.50
CA LEU A 71 5.85 10.79 -11.60
C LEU A 71 4.93 10.62 -12.80
N LEU A 72 3.97 11.52 -13.02
CA LEU A 72 3.04 11.49 -14.17
C LEU A 72 3.77 11.62 -15.51
N SER A 73 4.84 12.44 -15.57
CA SER A 73 5.68 12.56 -16.76
C SER A 73 6.39 11.25 -17.14
N ASN A 74 6.54 10.34 -16.17
CA ASN A 74 7.11 9.01 -16.36
C ASN A 74 6.02 7.91 -16.38
N LYS A 75 4.74 8.28 -16.48
CA LYS A 75 3.58 7.37 -16.54
C LYS A 75 3.44 6.47 -15.30
N GLU A 76 3.92 6.94 -14.15
CA GLU A 76 3.79 6.23 -12.89
C GLU A 76 2.41 6.44 -12.27
N ILE A 77 1.94 5.44 -11.53
CA ILE A 77 0.74 5.52 -10.69
C ILE A 77 1.05 6.44 -9.51
N ILE A 78 0.09 7.27 -9.12
CA ILE A 78 0.21 8.19 -7.99
C ILE A 78 -0.39 7.55 -6.75
N LEU A 79 0.36 7.57 -5.65
CA LEU A 79 -0.11 7.32 -4.29
C LEU A 79 0.52 8.35 -3.36
N VAL A 80 -0.32 9.16 -2.73
CA VAL A 80 0.07 10.09 -1.67
C VAL A 80 -0.65 9.68 -0.40
N THR A 81 0.08 9.34 0.65
CA THR A 81 -0.47 8.99 1.95
C THR A 81 -0.38 10.16 2.91
N ARG A 82 -1.26 10.20 3.92
CA ARG A 82 -1.29 11.22 4.99
C ARG A 82 -1.30 12.65 4.47
N ILE A 83 -2.08 12.89 3.43
CA ILE A 83 -2.32 14.22 2.88
C ILE A 83 -3.62 14.78 3.49
N ASP A 84 -3.58 16.02 4.02
CA ASP A 84 -4.76 16.72 4.51
C ASP A 84 -5.62 17.27 3.34
N ALA A 85 -6.86 17.64 3.65
CA ALA A 85 -7.83 18.09 2.66
C ALA A 85 -7.38 19.36 1.92
N ASP A 86 -6.75 20.31 2.62
CA ASP A 86 -6.30 21.58 2.00
C ASP A 86 -5.22 21.33 0.95
N LYS A 87 -4.23 20.49 1.28
CA LYS A 87 -3.19 20.09 0.32
C LYS A 87 -3.77 19.27 -0.82
N ALA A 88 -4.70 18.34 -0.51
CA ALA A 88 -5.36 17.53 -1.54
C ALA A 88 -6.14 18.41 -2.52
N ASN A 89 -6.91 19.40 -2.05
CA ASN A 89 -7.63 20.33 -2.89
C ASN A 89 -6.69 21.16 -3.78
N HIS A 90 -5.56 21.62 -3.24
CA HIS A 90 -4.54 22.30 -4.05
C HIS A 90 -4.02 21.40 -5.18
N VAL A 91 -3.71 20.14 -4.90
CA VAL A 91 -3.26 19.18 -5.91
C VAL A 91 -4.33 18.90 -6.95
N LEU A 92 -5.59 18.69 -6.52
CA LEU A 92 -6.72 18.40 -7.41
C LEU A 92 -7.02 19.55 -8.37
N ASN A 93 -6.76 20.81 -8.00
CA ASN A 93 -6.87 21.96 -8.91
C ASN A 93 -5.89 21.84 -10.10
N HIS A 94 -4.74 21.18 -9.93
CA HIS A 94 -3.75 20.96 -10.99
C HIS A 94 -3.96 19.61 -11.70
N TYR A 95 -4.43 18.60 -10.96
CA TYR A 95 -4.61 17.22 -11.44
C TYR A 95 -6.01 16.69 -11.12
N PRO A 96 -7.06 17.18 -11.80
CA PRO A 96 -8.46 16.87 -11.47
C PRO A 96 -8.87 15.41 -11.76
N ARG A 97 -7.97 14.63 -12.34
CA ARG A 97 -8.19 13.18 -12.58
C ARG A 97 -7.76 12.30 -11.40
N LEU A 98 -7.08 12.85 -10.41
CA LEU A 98 -6.76 12.12 -9.18
C LEU A 98 -7.99 12.08 -8.26
N GLU A 99 -8.03 11.11 -7.39
CA GLU A 99 -9.11 10.92 -6.40
C GLU A 99 -8.57 11.10 -4.99
N TYR A 100 -9.29 11.87 -4.17
CA TYR A 100 -8.97 12.07 -2.76
C TYR A 100 -9.96 11.33 -1.87
N TYR A 101 -9.44 10.52 -0.99
CA TYR A 101 -10.18 9.75 0.01
C TYR A 101 -9.93 10.38 1.38
N GLU A 102 -10.84 11.23 1.81
CA GLU A 102 -10.68 12.07 3.00
C GLU A 102 -10.49 11.24 4.28
N GLN A 103 -11.27 10.19 4.47
CA GLN A 103 -11.18 9.32 5.65
C GLN A 103 -9.80 8.66 5.79
N ALA A 104 -9.21 8.23 4.69
CA ALA A 104 -7.89 7.61 4.65
C ALA A 104 -6.74 8.64 4.59
N LYS A 105 -7.04 9.90 4.30
CA LYS A 105 -6.06 10.94 3.95
C LYS A 105 -5.14 10.49 2.82
N VAL A 106 -5.70 9.85 1.79
CA VAL A 106 -5.00 9.31 0.63
C VAL A 106 -5.46 10.01 -0.64
N LEU A 107 -4.52 10.41 -1.48
CA LEU A 107 -4.79 10.91 -2.84
C LEU A 107 -4.09 10.00 -3.83
N THR A 108 -4.80 9.56 -4.87
CA THR A 108 -4.29 8.54 -5.78
C THR A 108 -4.84 8.63 -7.19
N THR A 109 -4.22 7.93 -8.13
CA THR A 109 -4.79 7.58 -9.43
C THR A 109 -6.10 6.82 -9.21
N PRO A 110 -7.16 7.02 -10.04
CA PRO A 110 -8.43 6.32 -9.88
C PRO A 110 -8.27 4.82 -9.73
N ILE A 111 -8.73 4.25 -8.62
CA ILE A 111 -8.60 2.82 -8.30
C ILE A 111 -9.24 1.94 -9.38
N ALA A 112 -10.35 2.39 -9.98
CA ALA A 112 -11.03 1.66 -11.05
C ALA A 112 -10.16 1.46 -12.31
N SER A 113 -9.08 2.23 -12.48
CA SER A 113 -8.15 2.12 -13.61
C SER A 113 -6.99 1.12 -13.36
N ILE A 114 -6.89 0.56 -12.16
CA ILE A 114 -5.79 -0.32 -11.75
C ILE A 114 -6.23 -1.79 -11.92
N PRO A 115 -5.45 -2.60 -12.66
CA PRO A 115 -5.71 -4.03 -12.76
C PRO A 115 -5.68 -4.69 -11.38
N LYS A 116 -6.60 -5.61 -11.15
CA LYS A 116 -6.75 -6.30 -9.88
C LYS A 116 -6.15 -7.70 -9.93
N SER A 117 -5.59 -8.12 -8.81
CA SER A 117 -5.10 -9.49 -8.61
C SER A 117 -6.24 -10.51 -8.58
N THR A 118 -5.90 -11.77 -8.88
CA THR A 118 -6.79 -12.92 -8.70
C THR A 118 -6.98 -13.26 -7.22
N TYR A 119 -5.88 -13.18 -6.46
CA TYR A 119 -5.89 -13.42 -5.02
C TYR A 119 -6.32 -12.16 -4.26
N LYS A 120 -6.95 -12.37 -3.10
CA LYS A 120 -7.49 -11.30 -2.27
C LYS A 120 -6.76 -11.15 -0.95
N ALA A 121 -6.74 -9.92 -0.44
CA ALA A 121 -6.35 -9.60 0.93
C ALA A 121 -7.58 -9.15 1.74
N ALA A 122 -7.70 -9.57 3.01
CA ALA A 122 -8.73 -9.07 3.92
C ALA A 122 -8.20 -7.87 4.70
N ILE A 123 -8.94 -6.77 4.72
CA ILE A 123 -8.69 -5.59 5.56
C ILE A 123 -9.71 -5.63 6.68
N ILE A 124 -9.25 -5.89 7.90
CA ILE A 124 -10.10 -6.16 9.06
C ILE A 124 -9.88 -5.07 10.10
N CYS A 125 -10.95 -4.45 10.56
CA CYS A 125 -10.90 -3.31 11.46
C CYS A 125 -11.76 -3.55 12.71
N ALA A 126 -11.20 -3.29 13.90
CA ALA A 126 -11.87 -3.55 15.17
C ALA A 126 -13.02 -2.58 15.45
N GLY A 127 -12.80 -1.29 15.28
CA GLY A 127 -13.79 -0.26 15.56
C GLY A 127 -13.80 0.85 14.51
N THR A 128 -14.87 1.66 14.51
CA THR A 128 -15.03 2.77 13.56
C THR A 128 -13.96 3.85 13.69
N SER A 129 -13.35 3.97 14.87
CA SER A 129 -12.23 4.91 15.09
C SER A 129 -10.94 4.46 14.40
N ASP A 130 -10.80 3.18 14.06
CA ASP A 130 -9.65 2.63 13.36
C ASP A 130 -9.77 2.74 11.82
N LEU A 131 -10.96 3.13 11.31
CA LEU A 131 -11.24 3.22 9.86
C LEU A 131 -10.23 4.05 9.07
N PRO A 132 -9.72 5.19 9.55
CA PRO A 132 -8.73 5.95 8.78
C PRO A 132 -7.48 5.12 8.42
N ILE A 133 -6.99 4.31 9.36
CA ILE A 133 -5.83 3.44 9.16
C ILE A 133 -6.19 2.22 8.31
N ALA A 134 -7.40 1.68 8.47
CA ALA A 134 -7.91 0.57 7.66
C ALA A 134 -8.07 0.99 6.19
N GLU A 135 -8.62 2.17 5.92
CA GLU A 135 -8.75 2.67 4.55
C GLU A 135 -7.40 3.08 3.94
N GLU A 136 -6.43 3.60 4.74
CA GLU A 136 -5.06 3.79 4.25
C GLU A 136 -4.46 2.45 3.78
N ALA A 137 -4.64 1.36 4.55
CA ALA A 137 -4.18 0.03 4.16
C ALA A 137 -4.91 -0.49 2.90
N ALA A 138 -6.23 -0.34 2.86
CA ALA A 138 -7.08 -0.77 1.76
C ALA A 138 -6.68 -0.10 0.44
N LEU A 139 -6.60 1.23 0.43
CA LEU A 139 -6.24 2.00 -0.75
C LEU A 139 -4.80 1.74 -1.20
N THR A 140 -3.88 1.58 -0.23
CA THR A 140 -2.50 1.21 -0.55
C THR A 140 -2.43 -0.13 -1.28
N ALA A 141 -3.11 -1.16 -0.75
CA ALA A 141 -3.15 -2.47 -1.40
C ALA A 141 -3.80 -2.40 -2.79
N GLN A 142 -4.91 -1.67 -2.94
CA GLN A 142 -5.60 -1.51 -4.23
C GLN A 142 -4.76 -0.76 -5.27
N VAL A 143 -4.05 0.31 -4.89
CA VAL A 143 -3.13 1.03 -5.79
C VAL A 143 -2.00 0.13 -6.27
N MET A 144 -1.62 -0.85 -5.46
CA MET A 144 -0.62 -1.86 -5.80
C MET A 144 -1.21 -3.08 -6.53
N GLY A 145 -2.48 -3.00 -6.97
CA GLY A 145 -3.13 -4.01 -7.78
C GLY A 145 -3.78 -5.16 -7.00
N THR A 146 -3.83 -5.09 -5.68
CA THR A 146 -4.43 -6.16 -4.87
C THR A 146 -5.95 -6.02 -4.80
N GLU A 147 -6.68 -7.09 -5.09
CA GLU A 147 -8.11 -7.19 -4.79
C GLU A 147 -8.30 -7.36 -3.28
N ILE A 148 -9.26 -6.65 -2.69
CA ILE A 148 -9.44 -6.64 -1.23
C ILE A 148 -10.88 -6.92 -0.81
N GLU A 149 -11.01 -7.50 0.38
CA GLU A 149 -12.26 -7.61 1.14
C GLU A 149 -12.20 -6.73 2.38
N ARG A 150 -13.19 -5.86 2.57
CA ARG A 150 -13.31 -4.98 3.74
C ARG A 150 -14.22 -5.61 4.78
N VAL A 151 -13.70 -5.84 5.99
CA VAL A 151 -14.43 -6.40 7.13
C VAL A 151 -14.26 -5.45 8.32
N TYR A 152 -15.21 -4.56 8.49
CA TYR A 152 -15.11 -3.45 9.43
C TYR A 152 -16.06 -3.58 10.62
N ASP A 153 -15.67 -2.93 11.73
CA ASP A 153 -16.42 -2.90 12.98
C ASP A 153 -16.70 -4.30 13.58
N VAL A 154 -15.68 -5.16 13.57
CA VAL A 154 -15.74 -6.54 14.06
C VAL A 154 -14.92 -6.76 15.34
N GLY A 155 -14.81 -5.73 16.19
CA GLY A 155 -14.08 -5.77 17.45
C GLY A 155 -14.52 -6.91 18.37
N VAL A 156 -13.60 -7.37 19.21
CA VAL A 156 -13.78 -8.55 20.09
C VAL A 156 -14.90 -8.40 21.12
N SER A 157 -15.28 -7.18 21.50
CA SER A 157 -16.42 -6.92 22.38
C SER A 157 -17.78 -7.32 21.77
N GLY A 158 -17.83 -7.47 20.44
CA GLY A 158 -18.97 -7.96 19.70
C GLY A 158 -18.54 -9.07 18.73
N ILE A 159 -17.84 -10.09 19.24
CA ILE A 159 -17.17 -11.14 18.45
C ILE A 159 -18.09 -11.88 17.48
N HIS A 160 -19.39 -11.94 17.72
CA HIS A 160 -20.38 -12.54 16.82
C HIS A 160 -20.37 -11.88 15.44
N ARG A 161 -20.12 -10.57 15.35
CA ARG A 161 -20.01 -9.83 14.08
C ARG A 161 -18.86 -10.34 13.21
N LEU A 162 -17.75 -10.75 13.84
CA LEU A 162 -16.63 -11.36 13.12
C LEU A 162 -16.99 -12.68 12.47
N PHE A 163 -17.76 -13.53 13.18
CA PHE A 163 -18.11 -14.86 12.68
C PHE A 163 -19.00 -14.81 11.44
N ASP A 164 -19.77 -13.75 11.24
CA ASP A 164 -20.56 -13.55 10.02
C ASP A 164 -19.69 -13.39 8.77
N HIS A 165 -18.41 -13.01 8.94
CA HIS A 165 -17.44 -12.76 7.87
C HIS A 165 -16.30 -13.79 7.81
N ILE A 166 -16.29 -14.82 8.65
CA ILE A 166 -15.13 -15.70 8.79
C ILE A 166 -14.78 -16.44 7.49
N GLU A 167 -15.79 -16.89 6.73
CA GLU A 167 -15.55 -17.56 5.46
C GLU A 167 -14.99 -16.61 4.39
N THR A 168 -15.43 -15.35 4.36
CA THR A 168 -14.85 -14.32 3.48
C THR A 168 -13.38 -14.10 3.80
N ILE A 169 -13.03 -14.03 5.10
CA ILE A 169 -11.66 -13.85 5.56
C ILE A 169 -10.79 -15.06 5.18
N ARG A 170 -11.27 -16.27 5.41
CA ARG A 170 -10.55 -17.52 5.09
C ARG A 170 -10.27 -17.70 3.60
N ASN A 171 -11.12 -17.14 2.73
CA ASN A 171 -10.91 -17.18 1.29
C ASN A 171 -9.84 -16.17 0.79
N CYS A 172 -9.30 -15.33 1.66
CA CYS A 172 -8.19 -14.44 1.35
C CYS A 172 -6.84 -15.17 1.53
N LYS A 173 -5.78 -14.60 0.97
CA LYS A 173 -4.41 -15.13 1.08
C LYS A 173 -3.57 -14.44 2.14
N VAL A 174 -4.07 -13.35 2.68
CA VAL A 174 -3.45 -12.54 3.74
C VAL A 174 -4.52 -11.70 4.42
N SER A 175 -4.37 -11.48 5.72
CA SER A 175 -5.21 -10.56 6.49
C SER A 175 -4.38 -9.42 7.05
N ILE A 176 -4.89 -8.18 6.94
CA ILE A 176 -4.39 -7.00 7.66
C ILE A 176 -5.40 -6.70 8.76
N VAL A 177 -4.98 -6.79 10.01
CA VAL A 177 -5.85 -6.57 11.18
C VAL A 177 -5.45 -5.28 11.87
N ILE A 178 -6.36 -4.31 11.83
CA ILE A 178 -6.17 -2.97 12.36
C ILE A 178 -7.00 -2.85 13.66
N ALA A 179 -6.34 -2.61 14.77
CA ALA A 179 -7.01 -2.52 16.07
C ALA A 179 -6.26 -1.59 17.03
N GLY A 180 -7.03 -0.83 17.80
CA GLY A 180 -6.58 -0.07 18.95
C GLY A 180 -6.76 -0.84 20.26
N MET A 181 -6.92 -0.10 21.37
CA MET A 181 -7.10 -0.66 22.72
C MET A 181 -6.02 -1.69 23.09
N GLU A 182 -6.43 -2.93 23.38
CA GLU A 182 -5.56 -4.07 23.71
C GLU A 182 -5.12 -4.91 22.51
N GLY A 183 -5.61 -4.58 21.30
CA GLY A 183 -5.19 -5.25 20.06
C GLY A 183 -5.60 -6.73 19.94
N ALA A 184 -6.54 -7.21 20.73
CA ALA A 184 -6.90 -8.63 20.83
C ALA A 184 -7.42 -9.24 19.53
N LEU A 185 -8.03 -8.43 18.65
CA LEU A 185 -8.59 -8.89 17.38
C LEU A 185 -7.53 -9.60 16.50
N SER A 186 -6.29 -9.14 16.50
CA SER A 186 -5.21 -9.75 15.72
C SER A 186 -4.92 -11.20 16.14
N SER A 187 -4.88 -11.47 17.44
CA SER A 187 -4.69 -12.82 17.98
C SER A 187 -5.89 -13.73 17.65
N VAL A 188 -7.11 -13.19 17.71
CA VAL A 188 -8.32 -13.95 17.39
C VAL A 188 -8.34 -14.34 15.91
N ILE A 189 -8.10 -13.40 15.01
CA ILE A 189 -8.05 -13.67 13.56
C ILE A 189 -6.95 -14.69 13.26
N SER A 190 -5.75 -14.49 13.77
CA SER A 190 -4.62 -15.39 13.51
C SER A 190 -4.85 -16.82 14.00
N GLY A 191 -5.71 -17.01 15.00
CA GLY A 191 -6.14 -18.34 15.45
C GLY A 191 -7.24 -18.98 14.60
N LEU A 192 -7.84 -18.25 13.65
CA LEU A 192 -8.98 -18.69 12.84
C LEU A 192 -8.66 -18.88 11.36
N VAL A 193 -7.47 -18.47 10.90
CA VAL A 193 -7.05 -18.53 9.49
C VAL A 193 -5.76 -19.31 9.32
N ASP A 194 -5.50 -19.78 8.11
CA ASP A 194 -4.32 -20.56 7.71
C ASP A 194 -3.33 -19.75 6.84
N HIS A 195 -3.49 -18.43 6.79
CA HIS A 195 -2.66 -17.51 6.03
C HIS A 195 -2.01 -16.44 6.94
N PRO A 196 -0.97 -15.71 6.47
CA PRO A 196 -0.31 -14.67 7.26
C PRO A 196 -1.24 -13.55 7.71
N VAL A 197 -1.03 -13.06 8.94
CA VAL A 197 -1.76 -11.94 9.53
C VAL A 197 -0.77 -10.81 9.83
N TYR A 198 -0.96 -9.67 9.18
CA TYR A 198 -0.25 -8.43 9.48
C TYR A 198 -1.09 -7.60 10.45
N ALA A 199 -0.64 -7.50 11.69
CA ALA A 199 -1.30 -6.72 12.74
C ALA A 199 -0.78 -5.28 12.74
N VAL A 200 -1.69 -4.32 12.62
CA VAL A 200 -1.41 -2.89 12.69
C VAL A 200 -2.04 -2.33 13.96
N PRO A 201 -1.24 -2.07 15.00
CA PRO A 201 -1.75 -1.39 16.19
C PRO A 201 -2.12 0.04 15.83
N THR A 202 -3.19 0.57 16.42
CA THR A 202 -3.54 1.98 16.28
C THR A 202 -3.31 2.74 17.57
N SER A 203 -3.14 4.06 17.46
CA SER A 203 -3.06 4.97 18.59
C SER A 203 -4.40 5.17 19.29
N ILE A 204 -5.48 4.58 18.78
CA ILE A 204 -6.83 4.68 19.31
C ILE A 204 -6.93 3.94 20.64
N GLY A 205 -7.32 4.68 21.68
CA GLY A 205 -7.48 4.13 23.02
C GLY A 205 -7.51 5.22 24.09
N TYR A 206 -7.65 4.81 25.34
CA TYR A 206 -7.64 5.68 26.50
C TYR A 206 -6.90 5.02 27.67
N GLY A 207 -6.75 5.74 28.80
CA GLY A 207 -6.07 5.22 29.99
C GLY A 207 -4.63 4.85 29.72
N ALA A 208 -4.26 3.61 29.95
CA ALA A 208 -2.90 3.09 29.81
C ALA A 208 -2.50 2.76 28.34
N ASN A 209 -3.27 3.19 27.34
CA ASN A 209 -2.98 2.91 25.94
C ASN A 209 -1.66 3.56 25.45
N LEU A 210 -1.24 4.68 26.03
CA LEU A 210 0.02 5.37 25.72
C LEU A 210 0.20 5.59 24.19
N ASN A 211 -0.84 6.12 23.52
CA ASN A 211 -0.87 6.35 22.06
C ASN A 211 -0.51 5.09 21.24
N GLY A 212 -1.05 3.94 21.63
CA GLY A 212 -0.89 2.69 20.92
C GLY A 212 0.30 1.82 21.36
N ILE A 213 1.15 2.28 22.28
CA ILE A 213 2.27 1.47 22.79
C ILE A 213 1.77 0.19 23.48
N THR A 214 0.74 0.28 24.30
CA THR A 214 0.16 -0.90 24.94
C THR A 214 -0.40 -1.88 23.92
N THR A 215 -1.08 -1.38 22.88
CA THR A 215 -1.60 -2.17 21.78
C THR A 215 -0.46 -2.87 21.03
N LEU A 216 0.61 -2.15 20.70
CA LEU A 216 1.80 -2.70 20.05
C LEU A 216 2.42 -3.82 20.86
N LEU A 217 2.66 -3.60 22.16
CA LEU A 217 3.25 -4.59 23.04
C LEU A 217 2.36 -5.83 23.22
N ALA A 218 1.04 -5.64 23.30
CA ALA A 218 0.10 -6.75 23.36
C ALA A 218 0.12 -7.59 22.07
N MET A 219 0.11 -6.96 20.89
CA MET A 219 0.19 -7.65 19.62
C MET A 219 1.52 -8.40 19.43
N ILE A 220 2.67 -7.81 19.79
CA ILE A 220 3.99 -8.47 19.72
C ILE A 220 4.04 -9.69 20.65
N ASN A 221 3.34 -9.65 21.78
CA ASN A 221 3.29 -10.75 22.75
C ASN A 221 2.16 -11.76 22.45
N SER A 222 1.60 -11.75 21.25
CA SER A 222 0.57 -12.70 20.83
C SER A 222 1.09 -14.13 20.83
N CYS A 223 0.28 -15.07 21.33
CA CYS A 223 0.58 -16.51 21.24
C CYS A 223 0.21 -17.11 19.88
N ALA A 224 -0.42 -16.35 18.98
CA ALA A 224 -0.81 -16.81 17.65
C ALA A 224 0.39 -16.67 16.68
N PRO A 225 0.99 -17.79 16.19
CA PRO A 225 2.29 -17.76 15.51
C PRO A 225 2.27 -17.14 14.12
N GLY A 226 1.09 -17.01 13.50
CA GLY A 226 0.92 -16.39 12.17
C GLY A 226 0.87 -14.86 12.18
N THR A 227 1.02 -14.21 13.35
CA THR A 227 0.92 -12.76 13.50
C THR A 227 2.27 -12.07 13.32
N SER A 228 2.37 -11.15 12.37
CA SER A 228 3.50 -10.22 12.22
C SER A 228 3.02 -8.80 12.51
N VAL A 229 3.69 -8.11 13.45
CA VAL A 229 3.24 -6.80 13.93
C VAL A 229 4.00 -5.69 13.24
N LEU A 230 3.26 -4.66 12.80
CA LEU A 230 3.80 -3.47 12.16
C LEU A 230 3.83 -2.29 13.13
N ASN A 231 4.26 -1.12 12.63
CA ASN A 231 4.30 0.11 13.41
C ASN A 231 2.89 0.61 13.75
N ILE A 232 2.79 1.40 14.81
CA ILE A 232 1.54 2.09 15.21
C ILE A 232 1.07 3.00 14.06
N ASP A 233 -0.23 2.96 13.76
CA ASP A 233 -0.92 3.75 12.73
C ASP A 233 -0.33 3.58 11.31
N ASN A 234 0.33 2.46 11.03
CA ASN A 234 0.97 2.22 9.74
C ASN A 234 0.08 1.37 8.81
N GLY A 235 -1.08 1.93 8.41
CA GLY A 235 -1.96 1.32 7.42
C GLY A 235 -1.25 1.12 6.08
N PHE A 236 -0.46 2.09 5.65
CA PHE A 236 0.38 1.98 4.45
C PHE A 236 1.26 0.72 4.49
N GLY A 237 2.00 0.50 5.57
CA GLY A 237 2.85 -0.69 5.71
C GLY A 237 2.05 -2.00 5.66
N GLY A 238 0.83 -2.02 6.25
CA GLY A 238 -0.08 -3.17 6.17
C GLY A 238 -0.48 -3.50 4.74
N GLY A 239 -1.00 -2.50 4.02
CA GLY A 239 -1.40 -2.64 2.62
C GLY A 239 -0.23 -3.00 1.70
N TYR A 240 0.95 -2.38 1.91
CA TYR A 240 2.16 -2.65 1.13
C TYR A 240 2.63 -4.11 1.29
N ASN A 241 2.75 -4.60 2.53
CA ASN A 241 3.21 -5.97 2.78
C ASN A 241 2.22 -7.02 2.23
N ALA A 242 0.91 -6.76 2.36
CA ALA A 242 -0.09 -7.63 1.77
C ALA A 242 0.01 -7.67 0.24
N ALA A 243 0.17 -6.53 -0.40
CA ALA A 243 0.33 -6.45 -1.85
C ALA A 243 1.61 -7.17 -2.33
N MET A 244 2.72 -7.07 -1.59
CA MET A 244 3.93 -7.83 -1.89
C MET A 244 3.68 -9.34 -1.89
N LEU A 245 3.00 -9.85 -0.86
CA LEU A 245 2.70 -11.28 -0.75
C LEU A 245 1.79 -11.74 -1.90
N ILE A 246 0.73 -10.99 -2.19
CA ILE A 246 -0.19 -11.31 -3.28
C ILE A 246 0.56 -11.31 -4.63
N HIS A 247 1.41 -10.33 -4.87
CA HIS A 247 2.22 -10.24 -6.09
C HIS A 247 3.17 -11.44 -6.25
N MET A 248 3.81 -11.88 -5.17
CA MET A 248 4.66 -13.08 -5.18
C MET A 248 3.87 -14.34 -5.56
N LEU A 249 2.68 -14.54 -4.98
CA LEU A 249 1.82 -15.68 -5.28
C LEU A 249 1.35 -15.69 -6.75
N GLU A 250 1.05 -14.53 -7.32
CA GLU A 250 0.64 -14.42 -8.73
C GLU A 250 1.80 -14.70 -9.70
N GLN A 251 3.01 -14.28 -9.36
CA GLN A 251 4.19 -14.59 -10.17
C GLN A 251 4.50 -16.09 -10.20
N GLU A 252 4.34 -16.79 -9.07
CA GLU A 252 4.52 -18.24 -9.00
C GLU A 252 3.47 -18.96 -9.89
N GLN A 253 2.20 -18.58 -9.80
CA GLN A 253 1.14 -19.16 -10.63
C GLN A 253 1.41 -18.98 -12.13
N GLN A 254 1.80 -17.78 -12.57
CA GLN A 254 2.12 -17.52 -13.97
C GLN A 254 3.33 -18.33 -14.46
N THR A 255 4.28 -18.59 -13.60
CA THR A 255 5.45 -19.41 -13.93
C THR A 255 5.05 -20.87 -14.12
N GLU A 256 4.20 -21.41 -13.27
CA GLU A 256 3.67 -22.78 -13.39
C GLU A 256 2.83 -22.97 -14.66
N GLU A 257 1.94 -22.02 -14.98
CA GLU A 257 1.11 -22.06 -16.19
C GLU A 257 1.95 -21.93 -17.48
N SER A 258 3.14 -21.33 -17.45
CA SER A 258 4.04 -21.18 -18.61
C SER A 258 4.89 -22.43 -18.90
N ILE A 259 4.93 -23.40 -18.00
CA ILE A 259 5.68 -24.65 -18.13
C ILE A 259 4.87 -25.76 -18.82
N TRP A 260 3.55 -25.60 -18.89
CA TRP A 260 2.61 -26.52 -19.54
C TRP A 260 2.04 -25.93 -20.84
#